data_f2588c42310477d85e66bc8d55abe1db
#
_entry.id   f2588c42310477d85e66bc8d55abe1db
#
_cell.length_a   1.000
_cell.length_b   1.000
_cell.length_c   1.000
_cell.angle_alpha   90.00
_cell.angle_beta   90.00
_cell.angle_gamma   90.00
#
_symmetry.space_group_name_H-M   'P 1'
#
loop_
_entity.id
_entity.type
_entity.pdbx_description
1 polymer ?
#
loop_
_entity_poly.entity_id
_entity_poly.type
_entity_poly.pdbx_seq_one_letter_code
_entity_poly.pdbx_strand_id
1 'polypeptide(L)'
;MAPTDFSKSHDLIVVGAGAAGLAAAARARELGLSTLLLEAKDRIGGRCFTDTSSLGLPWDQGAHWMHQARSNPLVAAAQRLGHTWL
;
A
#
# COMPACT_ATOMS: atom_id res chain seq x y z
N MET A 1 8.74 18.58 -2.68
CA MET A 1 9.14 17.20 -3.00
C MET A 1 10.29 17.23 -3.99
N ALA A 2 11.36 16.52 -3.71
CA ALA A 2 12.47 16.43 -4.64
C ALA A 2 12.08 15.62 -5.88
N PRO A 3 12.52 15.99 -7.10
CA PRO A 3 12.26 15.19 -8.28
C PRO A 3 12.96 13.83 -8.19
N THR A 4 12.36 12.81 -8.80
CA THR A 4 12.95 11.48 -8.88
C THR A 4 14.20 11.52 -9.76
N ASP A 5 15.30 11.01 -9.25
CA ASP A 5 16.56 10.93 -10.01
C ASP A 5 16.65 9.56 -10.68
N PHE A 6 16.35 9.53 -11.98
CA PHE A 6 16.42 8.30 -12.78
C PHE A 6 17.85 7.96 -13.25
N SER A 7 18.84 8.80 -12.94
CA SER A 7 20.25 8.53 -13.29
C SER A 7 20.90 7.52 -12.33
N LYS A 8 20.32 7.33 -11.14
CA LYS A 8 20.86 6.41 -10.13
C LYS A 8 20.40 4.99 -10.42
N SER A 9 21.30 4.04 -10.17
CA SER A 9 20.95 2.62 -10.19
C SER A 9 20.31 2.23 -8.86
N HIS A 10 19.34 1.32 -8.95
CA HIS A 10 18.66 0.73 -7.80
C HIS A 10 18.75 -0.78 -7.86
N ASP A 11 18.77 -1.42 -6.70
CA ASP A 11 18.74 -2.89 -6.62
C ASP A 11 17.39 -3.43 -7.08
N LEU A 12 16.32 -2.69 -6.81
CA LEU A 12 14.96 -3.09 -7.13
C LEU A 12 14.13 -1.87 -7.55
N ILE A 13 13.37 -2.05 -8.62
CA ILE A 13 12.35 -1.08 -9.04
C ILE A 13 10.99 -1.74 -8.89
N VAL A 14 10.12 -1.12 -8.09
CA VAL A 14 8.74 -1.57 -7.87
C VAL A 14 7.79 -0.65 -8.62
N VAL A 15 7.01 -1.19 -9.52
CA VAL A 15 6.04 -0.44 -10.31
C VAL A 15 4.65 -0.66 -9.74
N GLY A 16 4.08 0.39 -9.18
CA GLY A 16 2.78 0.38 -8.54
C GLY A 16 2.87 0.40 -7.01
N ALA A 17 2.18 1.36 -6.39
CA ALA A 17 2.14 1.55 -4.95
C ALA A 17 0.79 1.12 -4.35
N GLY A 18 0.24 0.03 -4.84
CA GLY A 18 -0.86 -0.68 -4.19
C GLY A 18 -0.34 -1.57 -3.06
N ALA A 19 -1.18 -2.44 -2.51
CA ALA A 19 -0.82 -3.30 -1.39
C ALA A 19 0.42 -4.14 -1.67
N ALA A 20 0.49 -4.77 -2.84
CA ALA A 20 1.61 -5.63 -3.21
C ALA A 20 2.92 -4.85 -3.39
N GLY A 21 2.86 -3.71 -4.07
CA GLY A 21 4.04 -2.88 -4.30
C GLY A 21 4.59 -2.27 -3.02
N LEU A 22 3.72 -1.80 -2.14
CA LEU A 22 4.12 -1.27 -0.83
C LEU A 22 4.75 -2.36 0.04
N ALA A 23 4.18 -3.56 0.05
CA ALA A 23 4.74 -4.69 0.79
C ALA A 23 6.11 -5.10 0.25
N ALA A 24 6.26 -5.16 -1.09
CA ALA A 24 7.54 -5.47 -1.72
C ALA A 24 8.61 -4.43 -1.39
N ALA A 25 8.26 -3.14 -1.46
CA ALA A 25 9.19 -2.05 -1.12
C ALA A 25 9.59 -2.07 0.35
N ALA A 26 8.64 -2.32 1.25
CA ALA A 26 8.92 -2.42 2.68
C ALA A 26 9.87 -3.59 2.98
N ARG A 27 9.61 -4.75 2.37
CA ARG A 27 10.48 -5.91 2.56
C ARG A 27 11.87 -5.69 1.98
N ALA A 28 11.97 -5.09 0.81
CA ALA A 28 13.26 -4.75 0.20
C ALA A 28 14.07 -3.81 1.11
N ARG A 29 13.42 -2.83 1.72
CA ARG A 29 14.06 -1.92 2.67
C ARG A 29 14.58 -2.67 3.90
N GLU A 30 13.81 -3.60 4.44
CA GLU A 30 14.26 -4.45 5.57
C GLU A 30 15.50 -5.26 5.21
N LEU A 31 15.61 -5.69 3.95
CA LEU A 31 16.76 -6.44 3.43
C LEU A 31 17.95 -5.55 3.04
N GLY A 32 17.84 -4.24 3.25
CA GLY A 32 18.91 -3.29 2.91
C GLY A 32 19.05 -3.02 1.42
N LEU A 33 18.05 -3.33 0.59
CA LEU A 33 18.09 -3.08 -0.84
C LEU A 33 17.76 -1.62 -1.16
N SER A 34 18.48 -1.04 -2.12
CA SER A 34 18.13 0.25 -2.70
C SER A 34 16.91 0.07 -3.60
N THR A 35 15.81 0.74 -3.26
CA THR A 35 14.53 0.52 -3.93
C THR A 35 13.98 1.82 -4.50
N LEU A 36 13.49 1.76 -5.73
CA LEU A 36 12.72 2.83 -6.35
C LEU A 36 11.27 2.35 -6.51
N LEU A 37 10.34 3.08 -5.92
CA LEU A 37 8.90 2.81 -6.04
C LEU A 37 8.27 3.86 -6.96
N LEU A 38 7.62 3.40 -8.03
CA LEU A 38 6.97 4.25 -9.02
C LEU A 38 5.45 4.05 -8.95
N GLU A 39 4.71 5.15 -8.94
CA GLU A 39 3.26 5.16 -8.94
C GLU A 39 2.74 6.14 -9.97
N ALA A 40 1.80 5.70 -10.82
CA ALA A 40 1.24 6.52 -11.89
C ALA A 40 0.25 7.56 -11.38
N LYS A 41 -0.45 7.27 -10.28
CA LYS A 41 -1.40 8.21 -9.67
C LYS A 41 -0.68 9.13 -8.69
N ASP A 42 -1.38 10.15 -8.24
CA ASP A 42 -0.89 11.11 -7.24
C ASP A 42 -1.12 10.62 -5.79
N ARG A 43 -1.48 9.34 -5.61
CA ARG A 43 -1.71 8.71 -4.32
C ARG A 43 -1.24 7.26 -4.31
N ILE A 44 -0.96 6.73 -3.14
CA ILE A 44 -0.70 5.30 -2.92
C ILE A 44 -2.02 4.56 -2.66
N GLY A 45 -1.95 3.25 -2.54
CA GLY A 45 -3.06 2.39 -2.12
C GLY A 45 -3.71 1.60 -3.25
N GLY A 46 -3.64 2.09 -4.48
CA GLY A 46 -4.26 1.40 -5.62
C GLY A 46 -5.77 1.22 -5.43
N ARG A 47 -6.22 -0.03 -5.38
CA ARG A 47 -7.63 -0.39 -5.15
C ARG A 47 -8.06 -0.31 -3.68
N CYS A 48 -7.15 0.02 -2.77
CA CYS A 48 -7.47 0.34 -1.38
C CYS A 48 -7.48 1.86 -1.24
N PHE A 49 -8.67 2.44 -1.23
CA PHE A 49 -8.82 3.90 -1.16
C PHE A 49 -10.06 4.30 -0.38
N THR A 50 -9.84 5.12 0.65
CA THR A 50 -10.91 5.73 1.43
C THR A 50 -11.10 7.17 0.99
N ASP A 51 -12.26 7.49 0.46
CA ASP A 51 -12.63 8.85 0.08
C ASP A 51 -13.18 9.58 1.29
N THR A 52 -12.62 10.73 1.60
CA THR A 52 -13.04 11.55 2.75
C THR A 52 -13.69 12.86 2.34
N SER A 53 -13.79 13.15 1.04
CA SER A 53 -14.22 14.46 0.54
C SER A 53 -15.58 14.47 -0.15
N SER A 54 -15.95 13.40 -0.85
CA SER A 54 -17.13 13.43 -1.75
C SER A 54 -18.45 13.41 -1.01
N LEU A 55 -18.56 12.70 0.12
CA LEU A 55 -19.81 12.49 0.83
C LEU A 55 -19.85 13.16 2.21
N GLY A 56 -18.83 13.91 2.57
CA GLY A 56 -18.74 14.56 3.88
C GLY A 56 -18.38 13.61 5.03
N LEU A 57 -18.15 12.33 4.73
CA LEU A 57 -17.68 11.33 5.69
C LEU A 57 -16.81 10.31 4.97
N PRO A 58 -15.91 9.60 5.68
CA PRO A 58 -15.06 8.59 5.07
C PRO A 58 -15.86 7.40 4.53
N TRP A 59 -15.51 6.95 3.32
CA TRP A 59 -16.07 5.73 2.76
C TRP A 59 -15.05 5.05 1.84
N ASP A 60 -15.06 3.72 1.83
CA ASP A 60 -14.13 2.92 1.04
C ASP A 60 -14.68 2.71 -0.36
N GLN A 61 -13.94 3.20 -1.36
CA GLN A 61 -14.32 3.06 -2.76
C GLN A 61 -13.95 1.70 -3.35
N GLY A 62 -12.95 1.03 -2.80
CA GLY A 62 -12.47 -0.23 -3.32
C GLY A 62 -12.64 -1.36 -2.31
N ALA A 63 -11.52 -1.92 -1.87
CA ALA A 63 -11.51 -3.01 -0.91
C ALA A 63 -12.09 -2.57 0.43
N HIS A 64 -13.13 -3.25 0.90
CA HIS A 64 -13.76 -2.95 2.18
C HIS A 64 -14.21 -4.20 2.94
N TRP A 65 -14.02 -5.37 2.37
CA TRP A 65 -14.35 -6.66 3.00
C TRP A 65 -13.10 -7.47 3.24
N MET A 66 -13.05 -8.15 4.38
CA MET A 66 -12.01 -9.12 4.67
C MET A 66 -12.59 -10.52 4.46
N HIS A 67 -12.38 -11.05 3.25
CA HIS A 67 -12.87 -12.37 2.88
C HIS A 67 -12.10 -13.47 3.60
N GLN A 68 -12.80 -14.57 3.94
CA GLN A 68 -12.18 -15.77 4.52
C GLN A 68 -11.34 -15.46 5.76
N ALA A 69 -11.92 -14.73 6.71
CA ALA A 69 -11.18 -14.25 7.88
C ALA A 69 -10.50 -15.36 8.68
N ARG A 70 -10.99 -16.59 8.62
CA ARG A 70 -10.40 -17.74 9.34
C ARG A 70 -9.03 -18.12 8.78
N SER A 71 -8.76 -17.88 7.51
CA SER A 71 -7.51 -18.27 6.84
C SER A 71 -6.77 -17.11 6.18
N ASN A 72 -7.35 -15.93 6.18
CA ASN A 72 -6.76 -14.76 5.53
C ASN A 72 -5.62 -14.19 6.39
N PRO A 73 -4.36 -14.16 5.89
CA PRO A 73 -3.23 -13.67 6.68
C PRO A 73 -3.33 -12.17 7.02
N LEU A 74 -4.15 -11.41 6.30
CA LEU A 74 -4.35 -9.99 6.57
C LEU A 74 -5.11 -9.73 7.89
N VAL A 75 -5.82 -10.72 8.41
CA VAL A 75 -6.50 -10.63 9.72
C VAL A 75 -5.50 -10.33 10.83
N ALA A 76 -4.39 -11.09 10.87
CA ALA A 76 -3.36 -10.88 11.88
C ALA A 76 -2.72 -9.49 11.75
N ALA A 77 -2.49 -9.03 10.51
CA ALA A 77 -1.96 -7.69 10.26
C ALA A 77 -2.91 -6.60 10.74
N ALA A 78 -4.22 -6.75 10.46
CA ALA A 78 -5.24 -5.81 10.92
C ALA A 78 -5.30 -5.74 12.45
N GLN A 79 -5.23 -6.89 13.10
CA GLN A 79 -5.21 -6.97 14.57
C GLN A 79 -4.00 -6.26 15.17
N ARG A 80 -2.81 -6.47 14.59
CA ARG A 80 -1.59 -5.79 15.06
C ARG A 80 -1.67 -4.27 14.91
N LEU A 81 -2.38 -3.80 13.89
CA LEU A 81 -2.55 -2.38 13.62
C LEU A 81 -3.73 -1.77 14.38
N GLY A 82 -4.44 -2.55 15.19
CA GLY A 82 -5.54 -2.07 16.01
C GLY A 82 -6.85 -1.85 15.25
N HIS A 83 -6.98 -2.39 14.04
CA HIS A 83 -8.22 -2.30 13.28
C HIS A 83 -9.27 -3.28 13.78
N THR A 84 -10.51 -2.85 13.76
CA THR A 84 -11.68 -3.67 14.10
C THR A 84 -12.60 -3.78 12.90
N TRP A 85 -13.36 -4.86 12.85
CA TRP A 85 -14.36 -5.09 11.80
C TRP A 85 -15.55 -5.82 12.37
N LEU A 86 -16.64 -5.72 11.69
CA LEU A 86 -17.88 -6.40 12.05
C LEU A 86 -17.93 -7.83 11.51
#